data_d72546d045df82bb9c58d4ec0734fa1f
#
_entry.id   d72546d045df82bb9c58d4ec0734fa1f
#
_cell.length_a   1.000
_cell.length_b   1.000
_cell.length_c   1.000
_cell.angle_alpha   90.00
_cell.angle_beta   90.00
_cell.angle_gamma   90.00
#
_symmetry.space_group_name_H-M   'P 1'
#
loop_
_entity.id
_entity.type
_entity.pdbx_description
1 polymer ?
#
loop_
_entity_poly.entity_id
_entity_poly.type
_entity_poly.pdbx_seq_one_letter_code
_entity_poly.pdbx_strand_id
1 'polypeptide(L)'
;MHPQIAAFARLAGENTPPVRALEGQKTLISRTMHGFMYDAAHDEIVVMSPLAQAILTFRGGANGEEAPVRVIQGPHTQIQGTPYGANAIVTVDPVNNEIYVPVVPNLMLVFDRTANGDAAPKRILKGGPIDISGQTGVSVDPVHNLLLINARGAMYLFDRTASGDDKPKAVIRGPKSGMGNVHEFQVTSKGWLIAGGGDFAGGTGFVGAWSINDNGDVPPHWRIPVQQLTGYVPYSIVLDPDHHEMMMAAAGRSNKIRPSNGIMNTVITFSWPEIF
;
A
#
# COMPACT_ATOMS: atom_id res chain seq x y z
N MET A 1 14.51 17.80 6.69
CA MET A 1 13.52 17.37 5.68
C MET A 1 12.24 17.10 6.45
N HIS A 2 11.18 17.80 6.17
CA HIS A 2 9.87 17.56 6.78
C HIS A 2 9.14 16.48 5.98
N PRO A 3 8.36 15.60 6.63
CA PRO A 3 7.50 14.66 5.92
C PRO A 3 6.46 15.44 5.11
N GLN A 4 6.25 15.05 3.86
CA GLN A 4 5.33 15.73 2.97
C GLN A 4 4.63 14.75 2.04
N ILE A 5 3.45 15.12 1.58
CA ILE A 5 2.75 14.48 0.47
C ILE A 5 2.77 15.48 -0.68
N ALA A 6 3.42 15.12 -1.78
CA ALA A 6 3.54 15.95 -2.96
C ALA A 6 2.67 15.40 -4.09
N ALA A 7 1.87 16.26 -4.71
CA ALA A 7 1.09 15.92 -5.88
C ALA A 7 1.75 16.49 -7.15
N PHE A 8 1.92 15.64 -8.15
CA PHE A 8 2.47 16.01 -9.45
C PHE A 8 1.39 15.92 -10.52
N ALA A 9 1.52 16.67 -11.60
CA ALA A 9 0.71 16.46 -12.79
C ALA A 9 0.98 15.05 -13.35
N ARG A 10 -0.04 14.34 -13.86
CA ARG A 10 0.09 12.97 -14.37
C ARG A 10 1.21 12.80 -15.41
N LEU A 11 1.38 13.78 -16.28
CA LEU A 11 2.41 13.79 -17.31
C LEU A 11 3.66 14.58 -16.91
N ALA A 12 3.93 14.75 -15.60
CA ALA A 12 5.13 15.41 -15.13
C ALA A 12 6.39 14.65 -15.58
N GLY A 13 7.35 15.37 -16.14
CA GLY A 13 8.67 14.83 -16.50
C GLY A 13 9.70 15.09 -15.41
N GLU A 14 10.94 14.67 -15.65
CA GLU A 14 12.06 14.52 -14.71
C GLU A 14 12.16 15.54 -13.57
N ASN A 15 12.27 16.83 -13.87
CA ASN A 15 12.48 17.88 -12.85
C ASN A 15 11.24 18.75 -12.65
N THR A 16 10.05 18.26 -13.00
CA THR A 16 8.81 19.01 -12.80
C THR A 16 8.54 19.16 -11.31
N PRO A 17 8.34 20.39 -10.80
CA PRO A 17 7.97 20.57 -9.40
C PRO A 17 6.55 20.06 -9.13
N PRO A 18 6.26 19.71 -7.85
CA PRO A 18 4.90 19.33 -7.48
C PRO A 18 3.93 20.51 -7.69
N VAL A 19 2.71 20.23 -8.09
CA VAL A 19 1.65 21.24 -8.22
C VAL A 19 1.11 21.67 -6.86
N ARG A 20 1.29 20.84 -5.82
CA ARG A 20 1.03 21.15 -4.42
C ARG A 20 1.78 20.19 -3.51
N ALA A 21 2.03 20.62 -2.28
CA ALA A 21 2.65 19.82 -1.24
C ALA A 21 1.95 20.07 0.10
N LEU A 22 1.56 18.99 0.76
CA LEU A 22 1.00 19.01 2.11
C LEU A 22 2.12 18.71 3.09
N GLU A 23 2.54 19.71 3.88
CA GLU A 23 3.68 19.62 4.78
C GLU A 23 3.57 20.62 5.95
N GLY A 24 4.35 20.41 6.99
CA GLY A 24 4.43 21.32 8.14
C GLY A 24 3.71 20.78 9.37
N GLN A 25 3.83 21.50 10.48
CA GLN A 25 3.45 21.01 11.81
C GLN A 25 1.93 20.81 11.98
N LYS A 26 1.13 21.68 11.38
CA LYS A 26 -0.34 21.60 11.50
C LYS A 26 -0.91 20.36 10.85
N THR A 27 -0.18 19.73 9.93
CA THR A 27 -0.61 18.48 9.28
C THR A 27 -0.60 17.28 10.23
N LEU A 28 0.12 17.33 11.34
CA LEU A 28 0.33 16.21 12.28
C LEU A 28 1.01 14.97 11.63
N ILE A 29 1.50 15.09 10.41
CA ILE A 29 2.21 13.99 9.72
C ILE A 29 3.55 13.75 10.41
N SER A 30 3.75 12.55 10.92
CA SER A 30 4.99 12.17 11.60
C SER A 30 6.13 11.86 10.63
N ARG A 31 7.38 11.93 11.11
CA ARG A 31 8.59 11.64 10.33
C ARG A 31 8.64 10.25 9.71
N THR A 32 7.88 9.31 10.23
CA THR A 32 7.84 7.92 9.82
C THR A 32 6.57 7.54 9.06
N MET A 33 5.88 8.51 8.46
CA MET A 33 4.79 8.23 7.55
C MET A 33 5.35 7.46 6.35
N HIS A 34 4.85 6.23 6.11
CA HIS A 34 5.27 5.40 5.00
C HIS A 34 4.14 5.08 4.03
N GLY A 35 2.88 5.14 4.47
CA GLY A 35 1.74 4.82 3.64
C GLY A 35 0.63 5.86 3.74
N PHE A 36 0.04 6.13 2.62
CA PHE A 36 -1.20 6.89 2.50
C PHE A 36 -2.04 6.31 1.37
N MET A 37 -3.33 6.58 1.40
CA MET A 37 -4.26 6.20 0.34
C MET A 37 -5.07 7.42 -0.08
N TYR A 38 -5.26 7.58 -1.39
CA TYR A 38 -6.20 8.55 -1.93
C TYR A 38 -7.54 7.85 -2.23
N ASP A 39 -8.58 8.32 -1.57
CA ASP A 39 -9.96 7.92 -1.82
C ASP A 39 -10.58 8.87 -2.85
N ALA A 40 -10.57 8.46 -4.10
CA ALA A 40 -11.09 9.27 -5.21
C ALA A 40 -12.61 9.46 -5.15
N ALA A 41 -13.35 8.52 -4.55
CA ALA A 41 -14.81 8.62 -4.44
C ALA A 41 -15.26 9.73 -3.49
N HIS A 42 -14.44 10.00 -2.47
CA HIS A 42 -14.77 11.00 -1.44
C HIS A 42 -13.82 12.21 -1.46
N ASP A 43 -12.85 12.25 -2.38
CA ASP A 43 -11.80 13.27 -2.47
C ASP A 43 -11.05 13.45 -1.14
N GLU A 44 -10.56 12.33 -0.58
CA GLU A 44 -9.85 12.32 0.70
C GLU A 44 -8.47 11.66 0.59
N ILE A 45 -7.50 12.19 1.35
CA ILE A 45 -6.18 11.57 1.56
C ILE A 45 -6.17 11.00 2.97
N VAL A 46 -6.02 9.70 3.11
CA VAL A 46 -5.93 8.99 4.40
C VAL A 46 -4.48 8.58 4.65
N VAL A 47 -3.94 8.97 5.79
CA VAL A 47 -2.53 8.80 6.15
C VAL A 47 -2.40 8.06 7.46
N MET A 48 -1.57 7.04 7.51
CA MET A 48 -1.14 6.45 8.77
C MET A 48 0.06 7.21 9.33
N SER A 49 -0.08 7.76 10.54
CA SER A 49 0.97 8.45 11.28
C SER A 49 1.42 7.61 12.47
N PRO A 50 2.37 6.66 12.29
CA PRO A 50 2.64 5.61 13.28
C PRO A 50 3.24 6.13 14.58
N LEU A 51 4.12 7.12 14.55
CA LEU A 51 4.67 7.71 15.78
C LEU A 51 3.63 8.48 16.60
N ALA A 52 2.64 9.05 15.94
CA ALA A 52 1.52 9.71 16.60
C ALA A 52 0.41 8.70 17.00
N GLN A 53 0.51 7.44 16.58
CA GLN A 53 -0.54 6.42 16.75
C GLN A 53 -1.90 6.91 16.26
N ALA A 54 -1.92 7.50 15.06
CA ALA A 54 -3.08 8.19 14.51
C ALA A 54 -3.30 7.86 13.04
N ILE A 55 -4.56 7.86 12.63
CA ILE A 55 -4.96 7.94 11.23
C ILE A 55 -5.43 9.37 10.99
N LEU A 56 -4.83 10.02 9.99
CA LEU A 56 -5.15 11.40 9.61
C LEU A 56 -5.89 11.38 8.28
N THR A 57 -7.00 12.11 8.20
CA THR A 57 -7.73 12.28 6.94
C THR A 57 -7.71 13.75 6.54
N PHE A 58 -7.30 14.00 5.30
CA PHE A 58 -7.30 15.33 4.68
C PHE A 58 -8.26 15.33 3.49
N ARG A 59 -8.73 16.52 3.09
CA ARG A 59 -9.39 16.66 1.79
C ARG A 59 -8.37 16.43 0.66
N GLY A 60 -8.79 15.93 -0.49
CA GLY A 60 -7.89 15.57 -1.60
C GLY A 60 -7.11 16.76 -2.17
N GLY A 61 -7.67 17.97 -2.08
CA GLY A 61 -7.02 19.21 -2.49
C GLY A 61 -6.13 19.87 -1.43
N ALA A 62 -5.86 19.22 -0.28
CA ALA A 62 -5.07 19.81 0.82
C ALA A 62 -3.67 20.25 0.36
N ASN A 63 -3.22 21.40 0.88
CA ASN A 63 -1.95 22.03 0.50
C ASN A 63 -1.34 22.83 1.65
N GLY A 64 -0.02 22.98 1.68
CA GLY A 64 0.70 23.69 2.73
C GLY A 64 0.50 23.05 4.11
N GLU A 65 0.38 23.87 5.14
CA GLU A 65 0.16 23.43 6.53
C GLU A 65 -1.32 23.15 6.88
N GLU A 66 -2.10 22.64 5.95
CA GLU A 66 -3.50 22.35 6.21
C GLU A 66 -3.65 21.22 7.24
N ALA A 67 -4.48 21.46 8.25
CA ALA A 67 -4.77 20.46 9.27
C ALA A 67 -5.67 19.34 8.73
N PRO A 68 -5.58 18.11 9.28
CA PRO A 68 -6.50 17.03 8.91
C PRO A 68 -7.95 17.40 9.28
N VAL A 69 -8.89 16.97 8.44
CA VAL A 69 -10.34 17.14 8.69
C VAL A 69 -10.87 16.13 9.71
N ARG A 70 -10.19 14.98 9.86
CA ARG A 70 -10.46 13.97 10.89
C ARG A 70 -9.16 13.36 11.40
N VAL A 71 -9.15 12.98 12.67
CA VAL A 71 -8.04 12.30 13.34
C VAL A 71 -8.61 11.16 14.16
N ILE A 72 -8.26 9.91 13.84
CA ILE A 72 -8.56 8.76 14.70
C ILE A 72 -7.34 8.54 15.59
N GLN A 73 -7.48 8.79 16.89
CA GLN A 73 -6.38 8.71 17.86
C GLN A 73 -6.94 8.54 19.28
N GLY A 74 -6.33 7.68 20.07
CA GLY A 74 -6.67 7.48 21.48
C GLY A 74 -6.61 6.01 21.90
N PRO A 75 -6.74 5.72 23.20
CA PRO A 75 -6.56 4.37 23.74
C PRO A 75 -7.59 3.34 23.24
N HIS A 76 -8.81 3.74 22.92
CA HIS A 76 -9.83 2.82 22.41
C HIS A 76 -9.59 2.43 20.95
N THR A 77 -8.77 3.18 20.20
CA THR A 77 -8.45 2.86 18.81
C THR A 77 -7.63 1.59 18.68
N GLN A 78 -6.88 1.19 19.70
CA GLN A 78 -5.92 0.10 19.68
C GLN A 78 -4.79 0.27 18.64
N ILE A 79 -4.63 1.47 18.08
CA ILE A 79 -3.53 1.77 17.16
C ILE A 79 -2.24 1.84 17.98
N GLN A 80 -1.31 0.94 17.66
CA GLN A 80 0.02 0.93 18.26
C GLN A 80 1.04 1.30 17.20
N GLY A 81 1.85 2.30 17.51
CA GLY A 81 2.96 2.71 16.67
C GLY A 81 4.25 2.02 17.06
N THR A 82 5.13 1.82 16.10
CA THR A 82 6.49 1.39 16.36
C THR A 82 7.49 2.39 15.78
N PRO A 83 8.68 2.54 16.40
CA PRO A 83 9.68 3.49 15.92
C PRO A 83 10.27 3.15 14.54
N TYR A 84 10.02 1.96 14.01
CA TYR A 84 10.58 1.48 12.75
C TYR A 84 9.60 1.47 11.58
N GLY A 85 8.45 2.16 11.70
CA GLY A 85 7.49 2.25 10.60
C GLY A 85 6.70 0.96 10.34
N ALA A 86 6.86 -0.07 11.14
CA ALA A 86 5.90 -1.17 11.17
C ALA A 86 4.52 -0.57 11.47
N ASN A 87 3.50 -0.92 10.67
CA ASN A 87 2.15 -0.33 10.72
C ASN A 87 2.03 1.06 10.08
N ALA A 88 2.84 1.33 9.07
CA ALA A 88 2.75 2.59 8.34
C ALA A 88 1.80 2.54 7.14
N ILE A 89 1.26 1.37 6.83
CA ILE A 89 0.38 1.15 5.68
C ILE A 89 -1.07 1.36 6.08
N VAL A 90 -1.86 1.91 5.18
CA VAL A 90 -3.30 2.10 5.32
C VAL A 90 -3.96 1.86 3.97
N THR A 91 -5.13 1.27 3.95
CA THR A 91 -5.98 1.21 2.76
C THR A 91 -7.42 1.58 3.09
N VAL A 92 -8.14 2.05 2.08
CA VAL A 92 -9.52 2.50 2.19
C VAL A 92 -10.41 1.69 1.26
N ASP A 93 -11.55 1.26 1.77
CA ASP A 93 -12.67 0.76 0.98
C ASP A 93 -13.69 1.91 0.80
N PRO A 94 -13.70 2.58 -0.35
CA PRO A 94 -14.60 3.70 -0.56
C PRO A 94 -16.06 3.27 -0.73
N VAL A 95 -16.29 2.03 -1.15
CA VAL A 95 -17.64 1.49 -1.38
C VAL A 95 -18.33 1.18 -0.06
N ASN A 96 -17.62 0.58 0.89
CA ASN A 96 -18.16 0.15 2.18
C ASN A 96 -17.81 1.12 3.31
N ASN A 97 -17.17 2.25 3.02
CA ASN A 97 -16.76 3.28 3.98
C ASN A 97 -15.91 2.73 5.14
N GLU A 98 -14.83 2.03 4.81
CA GLU A 98 -13.96 1.40 5.80
C GLU A 98 -12.48 1.74 5.58
N ILE A 99 -11.74 1.89 6.68
CA ILE A 99 -10.28 2.07 6.71
C ILE A 99 -9.67 0.85 7.37
N TYR A 100 -8.66 0.25 6.73
CA TYR A 100 -7.96 -0.94 7.21
C TYR A 100 -6.52 -0.58 7.56
N VAL A 101 -6.09 -0.95 8.76
CA VAL A 101 -4.75 -0.66 9.29
C VAL A 101 -4.16 -1.88 9.95
N PRO A 102 -3.04 -2.42 9.45
CA PRO A 102 -2.31 -3.46 10.15
C PRO A 102 -1.57 -2.86 11.35
N VAL A 103 -1.68 -3.48 12.52
CA VAL A 103 -0.98 -3.04 13.74
C VAL A 103 -0.31 -4.21 14.46
N VAL A 104 0.79 -3.93 15.15
CA VAL A 104 1.40 -4.91 16.06
C VAL A 104 0.60 -5.01 17.36
N PRO A 105 0.62 -6.14 18.05
CA PRO A 105 1.14 -7.43 17.59
C PRO A 105 0.08 -8.22 16.80
N ASN A 106 0.20 -8.29 15.50
CA ASN A 106 -0.55 -9.23 14.66
C ASN A 106 -2.07 -8.98 14.55
N LEU A 107 -2.48 -7.71 14.38
CA LEU A 107 -3.88 -7.31 14.22
C LEU A 107 -4.10 -6.53 12.94
N MET A 108 -5.25 -6.73 12.29
CA MET A 108 -5.81 -5.83 11.29
C MET A 108 -7.00 -5.12 11.93
N LEU A 109 -6.90 -3.82 12.11
CA LEU A 109 -7.98 -2.98 12.62
C LEU A 109 -8.79 -2.43 11.44
N VAL A 110 -10.10 -2.41 11.58
CA VAL A 110 -11.01 -1.85 10.59
C VAL A 110 -11.86 -0.77 11.25
N PHE A 111 -11.78 0.45 10.74
CA PHE A 111 -12.52 1.59 11.22
C PHE A 111 -13.61 2.02 10.23
N ASP A 112 -14.60 2.74 10.71
CA ASP A 112 -15.48 3.52 9.84
C ASP A 112 -14.66 4.66 9.21
N ARG A 113 -14.86 4.92 7.91
CA ARG A 113 -14.12 5.98 7.18
C ARG A 113 -14.37 7.37 7.80
N THR A 114 -15.54 7.58 8.37
CA THR A 114 -15.92 8.86 8.98
C THR A 114 -15.59 8.94 10.48
N ALA A 115 -14.97 7.90 11.06
CA ALA A 115 -14.56 7.91 12.46
C ALA A 115 -13.60 9.07 12.76
N ASN A 116 -13.75 9.63 13.98
CA ASN A 116 -12.93 10.73 14.47
C ASN A 116 -12.74 10.61 15.99
N GLY A 117 -11.62 11.11 16.52
CA GLY A 117 -11.28 11.03 17.93
C GLY A 117 -10.91 9.61 18.38
N ASP A 118 -11.21 9.28 19.61
CA ASP A 118 -10.90 7.99 20.25
C ASP A 118 -11.92 6.90 19.88
N ALA A 119 -12.05 6.62 18.59
CA ALA A 119 -13.00 5.67 18.07
C ALA A 119 -12.46 4.22 18.15
N ALA A 120 -13.25 3.30 18.67
CA ALA A 120 -12.94 1.88 18.61
C ALA A 120 -13.09 1.33 17.18
N PRO A 121 -12.28 0.32 16.79
CA PRO A 121 -12.44 -0.33 15.49
C PRO A 121 -13.79 -1.05 15.39
N LYS A 122 -14.41 -1.03 14.21
CA LYS A 122 -15.63 -1.79 13.89
C LYS A 122 -15.40 -3.30 13.94
N ARG A 123 -14.23 -3.73 13.46
CA ARG A 123 -13.78 -5.13 13.40
C ARG A 123 -12.30 -5.22 13.69
N ILE A 124 -11.89 -6.36 14.17
CA ILE A 124 -10.48 -6.72 14.39
C ILE A 124 -10.30 -8.12 13.84
N LEU A 125 -9.44 -8.28 12.82
CA LEU A 125 -8.96 -9.58 12.38
C LEU A 125 -7.64 -9.87 13.10
N LYS A 126 -7.58 -11.00 13.78
CA LYS A 126 -6.34 -11.47 14.42
C LYS A 126 -5.51 -12.21 13.38
N GLY A 127 -4.25 -11.88 13.26
CA GLY A 127 -3.38 -12.45 12.24
C GLY A 127 -3.17 -13.97 12.34
N GLY A 128 -3.36 -14.57 13.51
CA GLY A 128 -3.18 -16.01 13.68
C GLY A 128 -1.80 -16.48 13.20
N PRO A 129 -1.74 -17.34 12.16
CA PRO A 129 -0.48 -17.78 11.56
C PRO A 129 0.18 -16.72 10.66
N ILE A 130 -0.51 -15.61 10.38
CA ILE A 130 0.01 -14.49 9.60
C ILE A 130 0.74 -13.61 10.58
N ASP A 131 2.01 -13.40 10.36
CA ASP A 131 2.78 -12.46 11.17
C ASP A 131 2.61 -11.06 10.57
N ILE A 132 1.65 -10.30 11.11
CA ILE A 132 1.45 -8.89 10.80
C ILE A 132 2.50 -8.01 11.52
N SER A 133 3.64 -8.56 11.87
CA SER A 133 4.79 -7.82 12.37
C SER A 133 5.70 -7.38 11.23
N GLY A 134 6.21 -6.18 11.30
CA GLY A 134 7.14 -5.66 10.30
C GLY A 134 6.46 -4.96 9.12
N GLN A 135 6.97 -5.16 7.92
CA GLN A 135 6.49 -4.52 6.71
C GLN A 135 5.34 -5.33 6.10
N THR A 136 4.13 -5.10 6.57
CA THR A 136 2.92 -5.77 6.10
C THR A 136 2.18 -4.87 5.11
N GLY A 137 2.02 -5.32 3.88
CA GLY A 137 1.17 -4.67 2.89
C GLY A 137 -0.30 -5.04 3.10
N VAL A 138 -1.20 -4.12 2.80
CA VAL A 138 -2.64 -4.34 2.83
C VAL A 138 -3.32 -3.69 1.64
N SER A 139 -4.28 -4.39 1.06
CA SER A 139 -5.17 -3.85 0.03
C SER A 139 -6.58 -4.41 0.22
N VAL A 140 -7.57 -3.65 -0.18
CA VAL A 140 -8.97 -4.07 -0.20
C VAL A 140 -9.51 -4.02 -1.62
N ASP A 141 -10.25 -5.06 -1.99
CA ASP A 141 -10.95 -5.15 -3.27
C ASP A 141 -12.45 -5.30 -3.01
N PRO A 142 -13.21 -4.21 -3.08
CA PRO A 142 -14.64 -4.26 -2.84
C PRO A 142 -15.41 -4.96 -3.97
N VAL A 143 -14.86 -5.02 -5.19
CA VAL A 143 -15.51 -5.66 -6.34
C VAL A 143 -15.62 -7.18 -6.14
N HIS A 144 -14.55 -7.82 -5.68
CA HIS A 144 -14.52 -9.26 -5.43
C HIS A 144 -14.68 -9.62 -3.95
N ASN A 145 -14.99 -8.65 -3.09
CA ASN A 145 -15.18 -8.82 -1.65
C ASN A 145 -13.95 -9.42 -0.95
N LEU A 146 -12.76 -8.89 -1.22
CA LEU A 146 -11.49 -9.41 -0.70
C LEU A 146 -10.75 -8.38 0.16
N LEU A 147 -10.15 -8.88 1.24
CA LEU A 147 -9.07 -8.25 1.99
C LEU A 147 -7.79 -9.03 1.71
N LEU A 148 -6.78 -8.35 1.19
CA LEU A 148 -5.50 -8.94 0.86
C LEU A 148 -4.43 -8.43 1.82
N ILE A 149 -3.63 -9.34 2.35
CA ILE A 149 -2.55 -9.04 3.31
C ILE A 149 -1.25 -9.68 2.79
N ASN A 150 -0.23 -8.88 2.54
CA ASN A 150 1.11 -9.38 2.24
C ASN A 150 1.96 -9.37 3.50
N ALA A 151 2.42 -10.54 3.91
CA ALA A 151 3.31 -10.69 5.05
C ALA A 151 4.33 -11.80 4.79
N ARG A 152 5.61 -11.54 5.08
CA ARG A 152 6.71 -12.52 4.97
C ARG A 152 6.79 -13.26 3.63
N GLY A 153 6.61 -12.55 2.54
CA GLY A 153 6.69 -13.15 1.19
C GLY A 153 5.52 -14.07 0.85
N ALA A 154 4.39 -13.89 1.51
CA ALA A 154 3.14 -14.56 1.20
C ALA A 154 2.01 -13.55 1.04
N MET A 155 1.10 -13.81 0.11
CA MET A 155 -0.14 -13.07 -0.07
C MET A 155 -1.30 -13.88 0.47
N TYR A 156 -2.00 -13.34 1.45
CA TYR A 156 -3.17 -13.95 2.08
C TYR A 156 -4.43 -13.25 1.60
N LEU A 157 -5.37 -14.00 1.06
CA LEU A 157 -6.65 -13.51 0.56
C LEU A 157 -7.76 -13.91 1.55
N PHE A 158 -8.40 -12.92 2.16
CA PHE A 158 -9.51 -13.10 3.10
C PHE A 158 -10.81 -12.61 2.48
N ASP A 159 -11.93 -12.99 3.11
CA ASP A 159 -13.16 -12.23 2.95
C ASP A 159 -12.93 -10.80 3.44
N ARG A 160 -13.49 -9.81 2.75
CA ARG A 160 -13.37 -8.40 3.13
C ARG A 160 -13.88 -8.15 4.55
N THR A 161 -14.91 -8.90 4.97
CA THR A 161 -15.53 -8.78 6.29
C THR A 161 -14.90 -9.67 7.36
N ALA A 162 -13.80 -10.35 7.05
CA ALA A 162 -13.11 -11.23 7.99
C ALA A 162 -12.82 -10.55 9.33
N SER A 163 -13.00 -11.30 10.43
CA SER A 163 -12.82 -10.82 11.79
C SER A 163 -12.39 -11.95 12.73
N GLY A 164 -11.97 -11.60 13.94
CA GLY A 164 -11.56 -12.57 14.95
C GLY A 164 -10.45 -13.48 14.43
N ASP A 165 -10.68 -14.78 14.47
CA ASP A 165 -9.73 -15.83 14.07
C ASP A 165 -10.04 -16.44 12.69
N ASP A 166 -10.75 -15.70 11.82
CA ASP A 166 -11.08 -16.15 10.47
C ASP A 166 -9.81 -16.51 9.70
N LYS A 167 -9.95 -17.49 8.79
CA LYS A 167 -8.83 -18.01 8.00
C LYS A 167 -8.85 -17.42 6.59
N PRO A 168 -7.67 -17.28 5.94
CA PRO A 168 -7.63 -16.88 4.55
C PRO A 168 -8.31 -17.91 3.65
N LYS A 169 -8.99 -17.43 2.61
CA LYS A 169 -9.57 -18.28 1.54
C LYS A 169 -8.50 -18.88 0.66
N ALA A 170 -7.42 -18.14 0.43
CA ALA A 170 -6.29 -18.56 -0.37
C ALA A 170 -4.98 -17.96 0.15
N VAL A 171 -3.87 -18.64 -0.14
CA VAL A 171 -2.52 -18.16 0.18
C VAL A 171 -1.60 -18.40 -1.01
N ILE A 172 -1.05 -17.35 -1.59
CA ILE A 172 -0.05 -17.44 -2.66
C ILE A 172 1.33 -17.27 -2.02
N ARG A 173 2.15 -18.34 -2.06
CA ARG A 173 3.50 -18.32 -1.50
C ARG A 173 4.34 -19.45 -2.03
N GLY A 174 5.64 -19.26 -2.08
CA GLY A 174 6.62 -20.29 -2.44
C GLY A 174 7.58 -19.82 -3.52
N PRO A 175 8.59 -20.62 -3.84
CA PRO A 175 9.65 -20.23 -4.76
C PRO A 175 9.16 -19.98 -6.20
N LYS A 176 8.12 -20.68 -6.67
CA LYS A 176 7.54 -20.46 -8.01
C LYS A 176 6.75 -19.16 -8.06
N SER A 177 6.03 -18.84 -6.99
CA SER A 177 5.29 -17.58 -6.92
C SER A 177 6.23 -16.40 -6.97
N GLY A 178 7.41 -16.52 -6.37
CA GLY A 178 8.36 -15.42 -6.26
C GLY A 178 7.80 -14.20 -5.52
N MET A 179 6.68 -14.37 -4.79
CA MET A 179 6.05 -13.30 -4.04
C MET A 179 7.04 -12.67 -3.07
N GLY A 180 7.21 -11.35 -3.16
CA GLY A 180 8.08 -10.59 -2.28
C GLY A 180 7.35 -10.03 -1.07
N ASN A 181 8.11 -9.35 -0.19
CA ASN A 181 7.51 -8.46 0.80
C ASN A 181 7.20 -7.15 0.10
N VAL A 182 5.92 -6.91 -0.17
CA VAL A 182 5.43 -5.73 -0.88
C VAL A 182 4.48 -4.95 0.02
N HIS A 183 4.54 -3.63 -0.09
CA HIS A 183 3.73 -2.76 0.76
C HIS A 183 2.40 -2.41 0.09
N GLU A 184 2.45 -2.07 -1.18
CA GLU A 184 1.31 -1.62 -1.96
C GLU A 184 1.16 -2.50 -3.19
N PHE A 185 -0.02 -3.00 -3.38
CA PHE A 185 -0.45 -3.86 -4.47
C PHE A 185 -1.95 -3.68 -4.64
N GLN A 186 -2.46 -4.01 -5.79
CA GLN A 186 -3.88 -3.79 -6.10
C GLN A 186 -4.46 -4.94 -6.91
N VAL A 187 -5.79 -5.05 -6.88
CA VAL A 187 -6.55 -5.99 -7.69
C VAL A 187 -7.30 -5.20 -8.78
N THR A 188 -7.21 -5.65 -10.01
CA THR A 188 -7.97 -5.08 -11.13
C THR A 188 -9.42 -5.57 -11.13
N SER A 189 -10.30 -4.87 -11.85
CA SER A 189 -11.70 -5.29 -12.01
C SER A 189 -11.87 -6.68 -12.63
N LYS A 190 -10.85 -7.17 -13.36
CA LYS A 190 -10.82 -8.53 -13.94
C LYS A 190 -10.31 -9.59 -12.95
N GLY A 191 -9.98 -9.22 -11.70
CA GLY A 191 -9.48 -10.15 -10.70
C GLY A 191 -7.99 -10.48 -10.83
N TRP A 192 -7.18 -9.57 -11.38
CA TRP A 192 -5.73 -9.70 -11.39
C TRP A 192 -5.12 -8.99 -10.19
N LEU A 193 -4.43 -9.73 -9.34
CA LEU A 193 -3.59 -9.20 -8.28
C LEU A 193 -2.25 -8.77 -8.88
N ILE A 194 -1.96 -7.48 -8.85
CA ILE A 194 -0.73 -6.88 -9.34
C ILE A 194 0.17 -6.55 -8.15
N ALA A 195 1.33 -7.19 -8.08
CA ALA A 195 2.23 -7.06 -6.95
C ALA A 195 3.70 -7.19 -7.36
N GLY A 196 4.61 -6.68 -6.53
CA GLY A 196 6.04 -6.87 -6.67
C GLY A 196 6.48 -8.27 -6.24
N GLY A 197 7.57 -8.75 -6.80
CA GLY A 197 8.18 -10.03 -6.45
C GLY A 197 9.65 -10.10 -6.81
N GLY A 198 10.27 -11.24 -6.49
CA GLY A 198 11.67 -11.53 -6.78
C GLY A 198 12.63 -11.16 -5.65
N ASP A 199 13.92 -11.40 -5.91
CA ASP A 199 15.01 -11.01 -5.02
C ASP A 199 15.55 -9.63 -5.43
N PHE A 200 15.12 -8.60 -4.70
CA PHE A 200 15.52 -7.22 -4.96
C PHE A 200 17.03 -6.99 -4.74
N ALA A 201 17.59 -7.63 -3.73
CA ALA A 201 19.03 -7.56 -3.47
C ALA A 201 19.85 -8.28 -4.56
N GLY A 202 19.33 -9.40 -5.05
CA GLY A 202 19.88 -10.17 -6.15
C GLY A 202 19.69 -9.57 -7.54
N GLY A 203 18.88 -8.52 -7.68
CA GLY A 203 18.66 -7.85 -8.97
C GLY A 203 17.58 -8.51 -9.85
N THR A 204 16.70 -9.32 -9.27
CA THR A 204 15.67 -10.06 -10.02
C THR A 204 14.25 -9.57 -9.75
N GLY A 205 14.11 -8.35 -9.21
CA GLY A 205 12.83 -7.73 -8.92
C GLY A 205 11.94 -7.59 -10.16
N PHE A 206 10.67 -7.94 -10.01
CA PHE A 206 9.67 -7.88 -11.06
C PHE A 206 8.33 -7.40 -10.55
N VAL A 207 7.46 -7.00 -11.45
CA VAL A 207 6.02 -6.87 -11.19
C VAL A 207 5.32 -8.05 -11.84
N GLY A 208 4.48 -8.74 -11.07
CA GLY A 208 3.71 -9.89 -11.52
C GLY A 208 2.21 -9.68 -11.42
N ALA A 209 1.47 -10.46 -12.21
CA ALA A 209 0.02 -10.57 -12.13
C ALA A 209 -0.37 -12.01 -11.81
N TRP A 210 -1.07 -12.18 -10.69
CA TRP A 210 -1.68 -13.45 -10.26
C TRP A 210 -3.21 -13.34 -10.32
N SER A 211 -3.89 -14.46 -10.48
CA SER A 211 -5.34 -14.49 -10.32
C SER A 211 -5.72 -14.45 -8.84
N ILE A 212 -6.80 -13.76 -8.48
CA ILE A 212 -7.40 -13.87 -7.13
C ILE A 212 -7.89 -15.27 -6.79
N ASN A 213 -7.96 -16.17 -7.80
CA ASN A 213 -8.30 -17.58 -7.62
C ASN A 213 -7.07 -18.48 -7.44
N ASP A 214 -5.86 -17.93 -7.54
CA ASP A 214 -4.63 -18.69 -7.33
C ASP A 214 -4.45 -19.04 -5.85
N ASN A 215 -3.86 -20.23 -5.60
CA ASN A 215 -3.57 -20.71 -4.26
C ASN A 215 -2.31 -21.60 -4.28
N GLY A 216 -1.46 -21.47 -3.29
CA GLY A 216 -0.22 -22.26 -3.17
C GLY A 216 0.97 -21.65 -3.91
N ASP A 217 1.89 -22.51 -4.34
CA ASP A 217 3.13 -22.11 -5.03
C ASP A 217 2.94 -22.04 -6.54
N VAL A 218 2.23 -21.00 -6.99
CA VAL A 218 1.93 -20.76 -8.41
C VAL A 218 2.71 -19.56 -8.94
N PRO A 219 3.31 -19.64 -10.13
CA PRO A 219 3.98 -18.50 -10.74
C PRO A 219 2.96 -17.42 -11.15
N PRO A 220 3.39 -16.15 -11.31
CA PRO A 220 2.52 -15.15 -11.91
C PRO A 220 2.18 -15.52 -13.36
N HIS A 221 0.96 -15.23 -13.78
CA HIS A 221 0.50 -15.40 -15.16
C HIS A 221 1.22 -14.47 -16.13
N TRP A 222 1.52 -13.26 -15.69
CA TRP A 222 2.37 -12.30 -16.41
C TRP A 222 3.42 -11.73 -15.48
N ARG A 223 4.56 -11.39 -16.07
CA ARG A 223 5.71 -10.86 -15.34
C ARG A 223 6.45 -9.82 -16.16
N ILE A 224 6.65 -8.65 -15.56
CA ILE A 224 7.52 -7.61 -16.12
C ILE A 224 8.81 -7.60 -15.29
N PRO A 225 9.98 -7.94 -15.85
CA PRO A 225 11.24 -7.98 -15.12
C PRO A 225 11.82 -6.56 -14.93
N VAL A 226 11.11 -5.75 -14.18
CA VAL A 226 11.32 -4.30 -14.03
C VAL A 226 12.75 -3.97 -13.65
N GLN A 227 13.32 -4.68 -12.66
CA GLN A 227 14.64 -4.37 -12.16
C GLN A 227 15.74 -4.66 -13.21
N GLN A 228 15.56 -5.68 -14.02
CA GLN A 228 16.50 -6.00 -15.12
C GLN A 228 16.37 -4.99 -16.27
N LEU A 229 15.16 -4.52 -16.55
CA LEU A 229 14.89 -3.57 -17.62
C LEU A 229 15.31 -2.15 -17.27
N THR A 230 15.10 -1.73 -16.03
CA THR A 230 15.23 -0.32 -15.64
C THR A 230 16.32 -0.04 -14.61
N GLY A 231 16.80 -1.06 -13.90
CA GLY A 231 17.70 -0.92 -12.75
C GLY A 231 17.00 -0.53 -11.45
N TYR A 232 15.66 -0.36 -11.45
CA TYR A 232 14.90 0.04 -10.28
C TYR A 232 14.16 -1.13 -9.64
N VAL A 233 14.09 -1.10 -8.30
CA VAL A 233 13.29 -2.03 -7.49
C VAL A 233 11.87 -1.49 -7.41
N PRO A 234 10.83 -2.29 -7.73
CA PRO A 234 9.44 -1.90 -7.56
C PRO A 234 9.05 -1.96 -6.07
N TYR A 235 8.81 -0.80 -5.45
CA TYR A 235 8.40 -0.73 -4.04
C TYR A 235 6.90 -0.66 -3.85
N SER A 236 6.25 0.22 -4.58
CA SER A 236 4.82 0.49 -4.44
C SER A 236 4.20 0.54 -5.82
N ILE A 237 3.02 -0.04 -5.96
CA ILE A 237 2.31 -0.15 -7.24
C ILE A 237 0.95 0.50 -7.09
N VAL A 238 0.60 1.36 -8.04
CA VAL A 238 -0.72 1.97 -8.19
C VAL A 238 -1.20 1.76 -9.61
N LEU A 239 -2.46 1.41 -9.76
CA LEU A 239 -3.12 1.21 -11.05
C LEU A 239 -3.96 2.43 -11.40
N ASP A 240 -3.90 2.84 -12.66
CA ASP A 240 -4.77 3.83 -13.28
C ASP A 240 -5.63 3.12 -14.33
N PRO A 241 -6.83 2.66 -13.99
CA PRO A 241 -7.67 1.91 -14.91
C PRO A 241 -8.21 2.77 -16.06
N ASP A 242 -8.37 4.08 -15.87
CA ASP A 242 -8.90 4.97 -16.90
C ASP A 242 -7.91 5.15 -18.08
N HIS A 243 -6.61 5.07 -17.77
CA HIS A 243 -5.55 5.20 -18.77
C HIS A 243 -4.87 3.87 -19.10
N HIS A 244 -5.28 2.76 -18.48
CA HIS A 244 -4.64 1.44 -18.58
C HIS A 244 -3.15 1.48 -18.25
N GLU A 245 -2.80 2.20 -17.19
CA GLU A 245 -1.44 2.43 -16.75
C GLU A 245 -1.18 1.82 -15.36
N MET A 246 0.02 1.33 -15.18
CA MET A 246 0.57 0.96 -13.88
C MET A 246 1.69 1.94 -13.53
N MET A 247 1.55 2.62 -12.43
CA MET A 247 2.60 3.46 -11.87
C MET A 247 3.30 2.74 -10.71
N MET A 248 4.60 2.89 -10.62
CA MET A 248 5.35 2.36 -9.50
C MET A 248 6.32 3.39 -8.94
N ALA A 249 6.37 3.51 -7.61
CA ALA A 249 7.48 4.13 -6.93
C ALA A 249 8.66 3.16 -6.94
N ALA A 250 9.82 3.63 -7.34
CA ALA A 250 10.98 2.79 -7.58
C ALA A 250 12.25 3.37 -6.97
N ALA A 251 13.17 2.50 -6.56
CA ALA A 251 14.47 2.92 -6.06
C ALA A 251 15.59 2.05 -6.62
N GLY A 252 16.70 2.70 -7.01
CA GLY A 252 17.90 2.02 -7.50
C GLY A 252 18.77 1.45 -6.38
N ARG A 253 18.25 0.50 -5.60
CA ARG A 253 18.94 -0.08 -4.42
C ARG A 253 19.59 -1.44 -4.65
N SER A 254 19.69 -1.91 -5.89
CA SER A 254 20.40 -3.16 -6.16
C SER A 254 21.91 -2.98 -6.10
N ASN A 255 22.59 -3.92 -5.47
CA ASN A 255 24.06 -3.98 -5.52
C ASN A 255 24.58 -4.49 -6.89
N LYS A 256 23.73 -5.14 -7.69
CA LYS A 256 24.10 -5.75 -8.97
C LYS A 256 23.66 -4.93 -10.18
N ILE A 257 22.50 -4.27 -10.09
CA ILE A 257 21.94 -3.48 -11.19
C ILE A 257 21.65 -2.09 -10.65
N ARG A 258 22.12 -1.06 -11.34
CA ARG A 258 21.87 0.35 -11.02
C ARG A 258 21.26 1.04 -12.23
N PRO A 259 20.40 2.04 -12.02
CA PRO A 259 19.91 2.86 -13.12
C PRO A 259 21.06 3.51 -13.87
N SER A 260 21.01 3.48 -15.20
CA SER A 260 22.06 4.03 -16.05
C SER A 260 22.17 5.56 -15.97
N ASN A 261 21.09 6.22 -15.60
CA ASN A 261 21.03 7.68 -15.43
C ASN A 261 21.52 8.17 -14.05
N GLY A 262 21.85 7.26 -13.13
CA GLY A 262 22.32 7.59 -11.77
C GLY A 262 21.24 8.08 -10.82
N ILE A 263 19.98 8.20 -11.24
CA ILE A 263 18.84 8.60 -10.39
C ILE A 263 18.52 7.45 -9.44
N MET A 264 18.41 7.73 -8.14
CA MET A 264 18.23 6.69 -7.13
C MET A 264 16.75 6.44 -6.77
N ASN A 265 15.88 7.42 -6.98
CA ASN A 265 14.44 7.30 -6.71
C ASN A 265 13.66 7.93 -7.86
N THR A 266 12.60 7.27 -8.28
CA THR A 266 11.75 7.74 -9.38
C THR A 266 10.33 7.19 -9.26
N VAL A 267 9.42 7.76 -10.04
CA VAL A 267 8.12 7.16 -10.37
C VAL A 267 8.20 6.74 -11.83
N ILE A 268 7.83 5.52 -12.13
CA ILE A 268 7.83 4.96 -13.49
C ILE A 268 6.40 4.54 -13.82
N THR A 269 5.97 4.89 -15.03
CA THR A 269 4.67 4.50 -15.57
C THR A 269 4.86 3.49 -16.70
N PHE A 270 4.07 2.43 -16.68
CA PHE A 270 3.97 1.43 -17.73
C PHE A 270 2.55 1.38 -18.26
N SER A 271 2.39 1.33 -19.58
CA SER A 271 1.13 0.93 -20.18
C SER A 271 1.00 -0.58 -20.12
N TRP A 272 -0.11 -1.07 -19.56
CA TRP A 272 -0.37 -2.51 -19.43
C TRP A 272 -1.85 -2.82 -19.61
N PRO A 273 -2.40 -2.67 -20.83
CA PRO A 273 -3.84 -2.78 -21.09
C PRO A 273 -4.41 -4.19 -20.84
N GLU A 274 -3.59 -5.24 -20.84
CA GLU A 274 -4.03 -6.62 -20.70
C GLU A 274 -4.62 -6.94 -19.31
N ILE A 275 -4.19 -6.22 -18.29
CA ILE A 275 -4.65 -6.44 -16.92
C ILE A 275 -5.94 -5.71 -16.57
N PHE A 276 -6.33 -4.69 -17.35
CA PHE A 276 -7.51 -3.84 -17.16
C PHE A 276 -8.75 -4.30 -17.92
#